data_34167744dc803f40af0040673931b660
#
_entry.id   34167744dc803f40af0040673931b660
#
_cell.length_a   1.000
_cell.length_b   1.000
_cell.length_c   1.000
_cell.angle_alpha   90.00
_cell.angle_beta   90.00
_cell.angle_gamma   90.00
#
_symmetry.space_group_name_H-M   'P 1'
#
loop_
_entity.id
_entity.type
_entity.pdbx_description
1 polymer ?
#
loop_
_entity_poly.entity_id
_entity_poly.type
_entity_poly.pdbx_seq_one_letter_code
_entity_poly.pdbx_strand_id
1 'polypeptide(L)'
;MPRKLGRTSAQRRAMLRAMVTYLLENGKIETTVTRAKEVSSVAEKMVTLGKKKTLASRRLALAYITKEDVVKKLFDEIAPKYAERNGGYTRIV
;
A
#
# COMPACT_ATOMS: atom_id res chain seq x y z
N MET A 1 22.58 -14.47 2.51
CA MET A 1 21.74 -14.48 1.32
C MET A 1 20.27 -14.40 1.65
N PRO A 2 19.56 -13.46 1.10
CA PRO A 2 18.15 -13.38 1.39
C PRO A 2 17.37 -14.57 0.86
N ARG A 3 16.37 -14.96 1.58
CA ARG A 3 15.50 -16.03 1.17
C ARG A 3 14.72 -15.63 -0.05
N LYS A 4 14.73 -16.47 -1.08
CA LYS A 4 14.04 -16.15 -2.32
C LYS A 4 12.57 -16.51 -2.30
N LEU A 5 12.23 -17.57 -1.60
CA LEU A 5 10.85 -18.08 -1.62
C LEU A 5 10.42 -18.40 -3.05
N GLY A 6 11.38 -18.87 -3.87
CA GLY A 6 11.10 -19.22 -5.25
C GLY A 6 10.97 -18.04 -6.20
N ARG A 7 11.28 -16.82 -5.75
CA ARG A 7 11.12 -15.63 -6.58
C ARG A 7 12.34 -14.73 -6.50
N THR A 8 12.61 -13.99 -7.58
CA THR A 8 13.67 -12.99 -7.59
C THR A 8 13.20 -11.77 -6.80
N SER A 9 14.14 -10.89 -6.45
CA SER A 9 13.80 -9.66 -5.75
C SER A 9 12.87 -8.79 -6.56
N ALA A 10 13.07 -8.73 -7.88
CA ALA A 10 12.18 -7.95 -8.76
C ALA A 10 10.77 -8.51 -8.76
N GLN A 11 10.65 -9.85 -8.82
CA GLN A 11 9.34 -10.49 -8.79
C GLN A 11 8.65 -10.28 -7.45
N ARG A 12 9.40 -10.31 -6.35
CA ARG A 12 8.82 -10.07 -5.03
C ARG A 12 8.29 -8.65 -4.92
N ARG A 13 9.05 -7.66 -5.42
CA ARG A 13 8.60 -6.28 -5.38
C ARG A 13 7.37 -6.07 -6.24
N ALA A 14 7.33 -6.68 -7.43
CA ALA A 14 6.17 -6.57 -8.30
C ALA A 14 4.93 -7.17 -7.66
N MET A 15 5.09 -8.33 -7.02
CA MET A 15 3.98 -8.98 -6.34
C MET A 15 3.47 -8.14 -5.18
N LEU A 16 4.39 -7.61 -4.38
CA LEU A 16 4.02 -6.78 -3.23
C LEU A 16 3.27 -5.53 -3.69
N ARG A 17 3.76 -4.89 -4.75
CA ARG A 17 3.11 -3.71 -5.31
C ARG A 17 1.69 -4.03 -5.77
N ALA A 18 1.52 -5.15 -6.46
CA ALA A 18 0.20 -5.57 -6.91
C ALA A 18 -0.74 -5.82 -5.74
N MET A 19 -0.24 -6.45 -4.67
CA MET A 19 -1.05 -6.75 -3.50
C MET A 19 -1.45 -5.48 -2.76
N VAL A 20 -0.54 -4.52 -2.63
CA VAL A 20 -0.86 -3.24 -1.99
C VAL A 20 -1.91 -2.50 -2.80
N THR A 21 -1.77 -2.48 -4.12
CA THR A 21 -2.75 -1.85 -5.00
C THR A 21 -4.11 -2.50 -4.83
N TYR A 22 -4.15 -3.83 -4.79
CA TYR A 22 -5.39 -4.57 -4.61
C TYR A 22 -6.05 -4.23 -3.27
N LEU A 23 -5.25 -4.17 -2.20
CA LEU A 23 -5.77 -3.84 -0.88
C LEU A 23 -6.39 -2.45 -0.87
N LEU A 24 -5.72 -1.47 -1.45
CA LEU A 24 -6.24 -0.11 -1.50
C LEU A 24 -7.49 -0.02 -2.36
N GLU A 25 -7.55 -0.82 -3.41
CA GLU A 25 -8.68 -0.81 -4.33
C GLU A 25 -9.92 -1.47 -3.71
N ASN A 26 -9.73 -2.56 -3.00
CA ASN A 26 -10.83 -3.40 -2.53
C ASN A 26 -11.09 -3.33 -1.02
N GLY A 27 -10.18 -2.78 -0.26
CA GLY A 27 -10.36 -2.61 1.17
C GLY A 27 -9.88 -3.77 2.02
N LYS A 28 -9.66 -4.93 1.42
CA LYS A 28 -9.14 -6.09 2.14
C LYS A 28 -8.49 -7.06 1.17
N ILE A 29 -7.63 -7.90 1.72
CA ILE A 29 -6.96 -8.94 0.93
C ILE A 29 -6.71 -10.14 1.84
N GLU A 30 -6.78 -11.33 1.26
CA GLU A 30 -6.47 -12.58 1.96
C GLU A 30 -5.15 -13.11 1.45
N THR A 31 -4.24 -13.41 2.37
CA THR A 31 -2.91 -13.89 2.01
C THR A 31 -2.28 -14.52 3.24
N THR A 32 -1.03 -14.98 3.11
CA THR A 32 -0.32 -15.55 4.25
C THR A 32 0.00 -14.45 5.27
N VAL A 33 0.22 -14.85 6.52
CA VAL A 33 0.54 -13.90 7.59
C VAL A 33 1.80 -13.10 7.26
N THR A 34 2.82 -13.79 6.75
CA THR A 34 4.08 -13.13 6.42
C THR A 34 3.88 -12.03 5.37
N ARG A 35 3.15 -12.36 4.31
CA ARG A 35 2.88 -11.39 3.25
C ARG A 35 1.94 -10.30 3.73
N ALA A 36 0.99 -10.65 4.58
CA ALA A 36 0.07 -9.65 5.14
C ALA A 36 0.85 -8.58 5.91
N LYS A 37 1.87 -8.97 6.65
CA LYS A 37 2.69 -8.01 7.38
C LYS A 37 3.45 -7.08 6.45
N GLU A 38 4.00 -7.63 5.36
CA GLU A 38 4.70 -6.81 4.37
C GLU A 38 3.75 -5.84 3.68
N VAL A 39 2.59 -6.34 3.26
CA VAL A 39 1.59 -5.50 2.59
C VAL A 39 1.10 -4.41 3.53
N SER A 40 0.84 -4.76 4.78
CA SER A 40 0.38 -3.80 5.77
C SER A 40 1.36 -2.64 5.95
N SER A 41 2.66 -2.97 6.05
CA SER A 41 3.69 -1.95 6.24
C SER A 41 3.71 -0.95 5.09
N VAL A 42 3.65 -1.44 3.85
CA VAL A 42 3.71 -0.57 2.68
C VAL A 42 2.40 0.19 2.50
N ALA A 43 1.27 -0.49 2.72
CA ALA A 43 -0.03 0.18 2.59
C ALA A 43 -0.15 1.35 3.56
N GLU A 44 0.37 1.18 4.78
CA GLU A 44 0.33 2.27 5.75
C GLU A 44 1.19 3.45 5.31
N LYS A 45 2.31 3.19 4.65
CA LYS A 45 3.12 4.27 4.09
C LYS A 45 2.35 5.03 3.02
N MET A 46 1.58 4.30 2.20
CA MET A 46 0.77 4.93 1.16
C MET A 46 -0.32 5.82 1.77
N VAL A 47 -0.96 5.35 2.83
CA VAL A 47 -1.98 6.16 3.51
C VAL A 47 -1.35 7.42 4.10
N THR A 48 -0.15 7.30 4.67
CA THR A 48 0.57 8.47 5.19
C THR A 48 0.85 9.48 4.08
N LEU A 49 1.27 9.01 2.90
CA LEU A 49 1.46 9.90 1.76
C LEU A 49 0.16 10.59 1.37
N GLY A 50 -0.94 9.85 1.37
CA GLY A 50 -2.25 10.41 1.05
C GLY A 50 -2.68 11.49 2.03
N LYS A 51 -2.30 11.35 3.30
CA LYS A 51 -2.64 12.33 4.31
C LYS A 51 -1.88 13.64 4.13
N LYS A 52 -0.68 13.59 3.56
CA LYS A 52 0.11 14.79 3.32
C LYS A 52 -0.48 15.67 2.24
N LYS A 53 -1.13 15.09 1.25
CA LYS A 53 -1.82 15.81 0.18
C LYS A 53 -0.96 16.81 -0.58
N THR A 54 0.34 16.58 -0.68
CA THR A 54 1.21 17.43 -1.47
C THR A 54 1.39 16.83 -2.86
N LEU A 55 1.80 17.67 -3.81
CA LEU A 55 2.11 17.19 -5.15
C LEU A 55 3.22 16.14 -5.10
N ALA A 56 4.24 16.38 -4.27
CA ALA A 56 5.34 15.44 -4.13
C ALA A 56 4.85 14.10 -3.59
N SER A 57 3.98 14.10 -2.57
CA SER A 57 3.47 12.84 -2.02
C SER A 57 2.62 12.10 -3.02
N ARG A 58 1.84 12.83 -3.84
CA ARG A 58 1.01 12.20 -4.87
C ARG A 58 1.88 11.56 -5.96
N ARG A 59 2.98 12.20 -6.33
CA ARG A 59 3.91 11.63 -7.30
C ARG A 59 4.56 10.36 -6.78
N LEU A 60 4.94 10.35 -5.50
CA LEU A 60 5.53 9.16 -4.89
C LEU A 60 4.53 8.00 -4.86
N ALA A 61 3.29 8.28 -4.49
CA ALA A 61 2.26 7.25 -4.47
C ALA A 61 2.01 6.70 -5.87
N LEU A 62 1.94 7.58 -6.86
CA LEU A 62 1.69 7.18 -8.24
C LEU A 62 2.83 6.33 -8.79
N ALA A 63 4.07 6.66 -8.42
CA ALA A 63 5.24 5.90 -8.85
C ALA A 63 5.19 4.46 -8.32
N TYR A 64 4.62 4.26 -7.14
CA TYR A 64 4.51 2.93 -6.55
C TYR A 64 3.26 2.18 -7.03
N ILE A 65 2.10 2.81 -6.93
CA ILE A 65 0.82 2.16 -7.23
C ILE A 65 0.58 2.00 -8.72
N THR A 66 0.97 2.97 -9.51
CA THR A 66 0.88 2.99 -10.98
C THR A 66 -0.53 3.07 -11.57
N LYS A 67 -1.57 2.79 -10.80
CA LYS A 67 -2.94 2.97 -11.25
C LYS A 67 -3.47 4.30 -10.75
N GLU A 68 -3.76 5.21 -11.67
CA GLU A 68 -4.19 6.56 -11.31
C GLU A 68 -5.51 6.57 -10.53
N ASP A 69 -6.43 5.69 -10.91
CA ASP A 69 -7.71 5.63 -10.22
C ASP A 69 -7.57 5.18 -8.77
N VAL A 70 -6.62 4.29 -8.50
CA VAL A 70 -6.36 3.84 -7.13
C VAL A 70 -5.69 4.96 -6.33
N VAL A 71 -4.76 5.69 -6.94
CA VAL A 71 -4.12 6.83 -6.28
C VAL A 71 -5.16 7.90 -5.97
N LYS A 72 -6.06 8.17 -6.90
CA LYS A 72 -7.14 9.12 -6.67
C LYS A 72 -8.01 8.68 -5.50
N LYS A 73 -8.37 7.41 -5.46
CA LYS A 73 -9.16 6.86 -4.36
C LYS A 73 -8.41 7.00 -3.03
N LEU A 74 -7.11 6.73 -3.05
CA LEU A 74 -6.28 6.85 -1.85
C LEU A 74 -6.33 8.26 -1.28
N PHE A 75 -6.14 9.26 -2.13
CA PHE A 75 -6.08 10.65 -1.68
C PHE A 75 -7.44 11.24 -1.38
N ASP A 76 -8.47 10.86 -2.14
CA ASP A 76 -9.80 11.46 -2.02
C ASP A 76 -10.70 10.75 -1.01
N GLU A 77 -10.52 9.45 -0.82
CA GLU A 77 -11.44 8.65 -0.01
C GLU A 77 -10.77 7.96 1.16
N ILE A 78 -9.64 7.27 0.93
CA ILE A 78 -9.03 6.44 1.97
C ILE A 78 -8.33 7.29 3.02
N ALA A 79 -7.39 8.12 2.60
CA ALA A 79 -6.59 8.91 3.54
C ALA A 79 -7.44 9.85 4.39
N PRO A 80 -8.49 10.51 3.85
CA PRO A 80 -9.32 11.37 4.69
C PRO A 80 -9.99 10.65 5.85
N LYS A 81 -10.31 9.37 5.69
CA LYS A 81 -10.91 8.57 6.77
C LYS A 81 -9.98 8.43 7.97
N TYR A 82 -8.69 8.55 7.75
CA TYR A 82 -7.68 8.36 8.79
C TYR A 82 -6.96 9.65 9.15
N ALA A 83 -7.54 10.79 8.81
CA ALA A 83 -6.88 12.07 9.03
C ALA A 83 -6.51 12.30 10.50
N GLU A 84 -7.34 11.79 11.41
CA GLU A 84 -7.13 11.98 12.86
C GLU A 84 -6.31 10.86 13.48
N ARG A 85 -5.91 9.86 12.71
CA ARG A 85 -5.22 8.69 13.25
C ARG A 85 -3.75 8.74 12.88
N ASN A 86 -2.90 8.40 13.85
CA ASN A 86 -1.45 8.40 13.65
C ASN A 86 -0.94 6.97 13.52
N GLY A 87 -1.10 6.40 12.31
CA GLY A 87 -0.70 5.02 12.06
C GLY A 87 -1.79 4.03 12.44
N GLY A 88 -1.48 2.74 12.28
CA GLY A 88 -2.45 1.70 12.59
C GLY A 88 -3.65 1.69 11.66
N TYR A 89 -3.43 1.98 10.39
CA TYR A 89 -4.52 2.05 9.42
C TYR A 89 -4.96 0.68 8.92
N THR A 90 -4.20 -0.35 9.20
CA THR A 90 -4.52 -1.71 8.74
C THR A 90 -4.61 -2.65 9.93
N ARG A 91 -5.27 -3.78 9.71
CA ARG A 91 -5.41 -4.82 10.72
C ARG A 91 -5.29 -6.18 10.07
N ILE A 92 -4.53 -7.07 10.72
CA ILE A 92 -4.40 -8.46 10.29
C ILE A 92 -5.29 -9.29 11.20
N VAL A 93 -6.20 -10.05 10.59
CA VAL A 93 -7.17 -10.86 11.31
C VAL A 93 -6.86 -12.34 11.18
#